data_5ed00e58de323a65802773e41a3d10de
#
_entry.id   5ed00e58de323a65802773e41a3d10de
#
_cell.length_a   1.000
_cell.length_b   1.000
_cell.length_c   1.000
_cell.angle_alpha   90.00
_cell.angle_beta   90.00
_cell.angle_gamma   90.00
#
_symmetry.space_group_name_H-M   'P 1'
#
loop_
_entity.id
_entity.type
_entity.pdbx_description
1 polymer ?
#
loop_
_entity_poly.entity_id
_entity_poly.type
_entity_poly.pdbx_seq_one_letter_code
_entity_poly.pdbx_strand_id
1 'polypeptide(L)'
;MPLFLKFESEFYKCEQGGGKLTINLKNDWNYKLPAQIWTQTAALIGSRKFNKIVLNFKDVKELDYAAALFFKNTFLNARKEYELVNLNPHAQKIFDSINSEINPKIKQIINAKPHENPFSQIGKNLTAFFAGFCAFLNFMGEFLVKFSKIFMLKNIRVKEILAYFEDAGIKSVFIVCLTSFLIGIVLAYQGSNLLESFGATIIIVEMMGLLTLREIAPLIAAIIVAGRLASSFTAQIGVMKITEEIDAMKTMGFDPFKFLVLPRVIALIVAMPLIVFLADVAGIFGEMVVMENYLNISFDSYLARFGQEVDIKHLYVGLFKAPFFGVVIAFIGCMRGFQIGGNTQSVGTYTTVSVVNAIFGVIMVDALFSIIFTQLGI
;
A
#
# COMPACT_ATOMS: atom_id res chain seq x y z
N MET A 1 32.24 0.97 -15.92
CA MET A 1 33.51 0.27 -16.17
C MET A 1 33.40 -0.52 -17.45
N PRO A 2 34.24 -0.31 -18.47
CA PRO A 2 34.19 -1.15 -19.68
C PRO A 2 34.63 -2.56 -19.31
N LEU A 3 33.76 -3.56 -19.48
CA LEU A 3 34.13 -4.96 -19.38
C LEU A 3 35.16 -5.26 -20.47
N PHE A 4 36.39 -5.51 -20.08
CA PHE A 4 37.40 -6.07 -21.00
C PHE A 4 36.91 -7.44 -21.48
N LEU A 5 36.59 -7.54 -22.77
CA LEU A 5 36.20 -8.78 -23.41
C LEU A 5 37.39 -9.72 -23.36
N LYS A 6 37.36 -10.71 -22.47
CA LYS A 6 38.36 -11.79 -22.42
C LYS A 6 38.02 -12.80 -23.52
N PHE A 7 38.91 -12.99 -24.49
CA PHE A 7 38.73 -13.91 -25.61
C PHE A 7 39.14 -15.35 -25.29
N GLU A 8 39.76 -15.59 -24.15
CA GLU A 8 40.16 -16.93 -23.71
C GLU A 8 39.97 -17.08 -22.20
N SER A 9 39.35 -18.19 -21.82
CA SER A 9 39.19 -18.61 -20.44
C SER A 9 39.35 -20.15 -20.35
N GLU A 10 39.38 -20.70 -19.16
CA GLU A 10 39.41 -22.15 -18.94
C GLU A 10 38.22 -22.89 -19.58
N PHE A 11 37.08 -22.18 -19.74
CA PHE A 11 35.79 -22.75 -20.21
C PHE A 11 35.47 -22.41 -21.66
N TYR A 12 36.15 -21.45 -22.28
CA TYR A 12 35.93 -21.11 -23.68
C TYR A 12 37.15 -20.43 -24.31
N LYS A 13 37.29 -20.61 -25.64
CA LYS A 13 38.28 -19.91 -26.48
C LYS A 13 37.56 -19.32 -27.69
N CYS A 14 37.80 -18.04 -27.96
CA CYS A 14 37.16 -17.34 -29.06
C CYS A 14 38.13 -17.15 -30.23
N GLU A 15 37.64 -17.44 -31.45
CA GLU A 15 38.33 -17.20 -32.69
C GLU A 15 37.55 -16.23 -33.55
N GLN A 16 38.23 -15.26 -34.18
CA GLN A 16 37.58 -14.23 -35.02
C GLN A 16 37.99 -14.44 -36.47
N GLY A 17 37.02 -14.43 -37.34
CA GLY A 17 37.25 -14.53 -38.81
C GLY A 17 36.05 -14.04 -39.60
N GLY A 18 36.29 -13.12 -40.60
CA GLY A 18 35.28 -12.74 -41.57
C GLY A 18 33.96 -12.22 -41.03
N GLY A 19 33.96 -11.46 -39.90
CA GLY A 19 32.70 -10.94 -39.31
C GLY A 19 31.94 -11.96 -38.46
N LYS A 20 32.45 -13.18 -38.31
CA LYS A 20 31.92 -14.26 -37.48
C LYS A 20 32.76 -14.39 -36.18
N LEU A 21 32.12 -14.70 -35.10
CA LEU A 21 32.77 -15.06 -33.82
C LEU A 21 32.51 -16.54 -33.56
N THR A 22 33.56 -17.35 -33.53
CA THR A 22 33.48 -18.75 -33.11
C THR A 22 33.89 -18.86 -31.65
N ILE A 23 33.02 -19.35 -30.84
CA ILE A 23 33.24 -19.60 -29.41
C ILE A 23 33.39 -21.12 -29.24
N ASN A 24 34.62 -21.59 -29.04
CA ASN A 24 34.90 -22.99 -28.74
C ASN A 24 34.71 -23.19 -27.24
N LEU A 25 33.63 -23.89 -26.86
CA LEU A 25 33.32 -24.20 -25.47
C LEU A 25 34.14 -25.41 -25.01
N LYS A 26 34.57 -25.39 -23.76
CA LYS A 26 35.39 -26.46 -23.14
C LYS A 26 34.83 -26.84 -21.77
N ASN A 27 35.14 -28.05 -21.30
CA ASN A 27 34.74 -28.56 -19.99
C ASN A 27 33.23 -28.69 -19.78
N ASP A 28 32.78 -28.71 -18.54
CA ASP A 28 31.38 -28.90 -18.18
C ASP A 28 30.63 -27.56 -18.12
N TRP A 29 29.49 -27.48 -18.81
CA TRP A 29 28.60 -26.33 -18.80
C TRP A 29 27.34 -26.65 -18.02
N ASN A 30 27.39 -26.39 -16.68
CA ASN A 30 26.30 -26.66 -15.77
C ASN A 30 26.06 -25.47 -14.83
N TYR A 31 24.99 -25.53 -14.03
CA TYR A 31 24.58 -24.45 -13.11
C TYR A 31 25.64 -24.07 -12.04
N LYS A 32 26.67 -24.91 -11.84
CA LYS A 32 27.76 -24.67 -10.88
C LYS A 32 28.86 -23.75 -11.42
N LEU A 33 28.80 -23.37 -12.70
CA LEU A 33 29.76 -22.46 -13.29
C LEU A 33 29.80 -21.09 -12.59
N PRO A 34 30.97 -20.50 -12.36
CA PRO A 34 31.09 -19.18 -11.76
C PRO A 34 30.29 -18.11 -12.51
N ALA A 35 29.62 -17.24 -11.77
CA ALA A 35 28.78 -16.18 -12.35
C ALA A 35 29.56 -15.26 -13.33
N GLN A 36 30.87 -15.12 -13.13
CA GLN A 36 31.73 -14.36 -14.01
C GLN A 36 31.83 -14.93 -15.43
N ILE A 37 31.81 -16.27 -15.59
CA ILE A 37 31.83 -16.93 -16.90
C ILE A 37 30.54 -16.67 -17.67
N TRP A 38 29.38 -16.76 -17.01
CA TRP A 38 28.10 -16.45 -17.58
C TRP A 38 28.03 -14.98 -18.07
N THR A 39 28.46 -14.03 -17.26
CA THR A 39 28.46 -12.60 -17.63
C THR A 39 29.43 -12.28 -18.76
N GLN A 40 30.63 -12.88 -18.76
CA GLN A 40 31.61 -12.70 -19.83
C GLN A 40 31.11 -13.28 -21.18
N THR A 41 30.52 -14.48 -21.14
CA THR A 41 29.99 -15.13 -22.35
C THR A 41 28.78 -14.35 -22.88
N ALA A 42 27.91 -13.85 -22.00
CA ALA A 42 26.80 -12.98 -22.40
C ALA A 42 27.30 -11.67 -23.06
N ALA A 43 28.35 -11.06 -22.52
CA ALA A 43 28.95 -9.85 -23.07
C ALA A 43 29.60 -10.08 -24.45
N LEU A 44 30.22 -11.24 -24.66
CA LEU A 44 30.77 -11.65 -25.95
C LEU A 44 29.67 -11.84 -26.99
N ILE A 45 28.61 -12.55 -26.65
CA ILE A 45 27.43 -12.76 -27.52
C ILE A 45 26.72 -11.41 -27.79
N GLY A 46 26.60 -10.53 -26.80
CA GLY A 46 25.97 -9.20 -26.94
C GLY A 46 26.82 -8.17 -27.70
N SER A 47 28.10 -8.43 -27.97
CA SER A 47 29.01 -7.48 -28.61
C SER A 47 28.56 -7.08 -30.01
N ARG A 48 28.40 -5.78 -30.29
CA ARG A 48 27.97 -5.24 -31.61
C ARG A 48 28.97 -5.51 -32.78
N LYS A 49 30.16 -6.04 -32.48
CA LYS A 49 31.20 -6.26 -33.50
C LYS A 49 30.95 -7.43 -34.45
N PHE A 50 30.06 -8.37 -34.08
CA PHE A 50 29.84 -9.62 -34.82
C PHE A 50 28.36 -9.78 -35.15
N ASN A 51 28.07 -10.14 -36.40
CA ASN A 51 26.68 -10.37 -36.85
C ASN A 51 26.25 -11.83 -36.72
N LYS A 52 27.19 -12.77 -36.86
CA LYS A 52 26.94 -14.21 -36.77
C LYS A 52 27.87 -14.82 -35.71
N ILE A 53 27.31 -15.69 -34.87
CA ILE A 53 28.04 -16.36 -33.78
C ILE A 53 27.94 -17.86 -33.98
N VAL A 54 29.07 -18.54 -33.87
CA VAL A 54 29.14 -20.01 -33.96
C VAL A 54 29.56 -20.53 -32.59
N LEU A 55 28.73 -21.37 -31.99
CA LEU A 55 29.08 -22.11 -30.78
C LEU A 55 29.52 -23.50 -31.12
N ASN A 56 30.77 -23.85 -30.79
CA ASN A 56 31.34 -25.16 -31.05
C ASN A 56 31.42 -25.95 -29.73
N PHE A 57 30.74 -27.08 -29.69
CA PHE A 57 30.60 -27.94 -28.51
C PHE A 57 31.55 -29.14 -28.53
N LYS A 58 32.56 -29.15 -29.39
CA LYS A 58 33.44 -30.31 -29.59
C LYS A 58 34.14 -30.80 -28.30
N ASP A 59 34.55 -29.84 -27.44
CA ASP A 59 35.30 -30.12 -26.22
C ASP A 59 34.43 -30.01 -24.95
N VAL A 60 33.10 -29.98 -25.10
CA VAL A 60 32.14 -29.96 -23.98
C VAL A 60 31.84 -31.39 -23.55
N LYS A 61 32.12 -31.69 -22.28
CA LYS A 61 31.86 -33.02 -21.70
C LYS A 61 30.40 -33.17 -21.28
N GLU A 62 29.89 -32.23 -20.49
CA GLU A 62 28.51 -32.21 -20.03
C GLU A 62 27.87 -30.85 -20.28
N LEU A 63 26.61 -30.88 -20.72
CA LEU A 63 25.76 -29.70 -20.88
C LEU A 63 24.45 -29.95 -20.13
N ASP A 64 24.07 -29.02 -19.24
CA ASP A 64 22.79 -29.10 -18.56
C ASP A 64 21.73 -28.16 -19.18
N TYR A 65 20.46 -28.31 -18.72
CA TYR A 65 19.34 -27.49 -19.16
C TYR A 65 19.54 -26.01 -18.87
N ALA A 66 20.21 -25.66 -17.75
CA ALA A 66 20.44 -24.26 -17.37
C ALA A 66 21.38 -23.58 -18.37
N ALA A 67 22.46 -24.27 -18.79
CA ALA A 67 23.39 -23.76 -19.78
C ALA A 67 22.75 -23.61 -21.18
N ALA A 68 21.98 -24.59 -21.61
CA ALA A 68 21.27 -24.52 -22.88
C ALA A 68 20.22 -23.38 -22.91
N LEU A 69 19.49 -23.20 -21.82
CA LEU A 69 18.53 -22.10 -21.65
C LEU A 69 19.23 -20.73 -21.61
N PHE A 70 20.36 -20.63 -20.94
CA PHE A 70 21.18 -19.43 -20.93
C PHE A 70 21.62 -19.01 -22.34
N PHE A 71 22.18 -19.92 -23.13
CA PHE A 71 22.56 -19.62 -24.50
C PHE A 71 21.39 -19.18 -25.34
N LYS A 72 20.27 -19.90 -25.27
CA LYS A 72 19.06 -19.55 -26.01
C LYS A 72 18.53 -18.16 -25.65
N ASN A 73 18.43 -17.84 -24.37
CA ASN A 73 17.94 -16.52 -23.90
C ASN A 73 18.92 -15.41 -24.30
N THR A 74 20.23 -15.67 -24.21
CA THR A 74 21.25 -14.67 -24.57
C THR A 74 21.21 -14.35 -26.07
N PHE A 75 21.02 -15.34 -26.93
CA PHE A 75 20.86 -15.11 -28.38
C PHE A 75 19.54 -14.40 -28.72
N LEU A 76 18.43 -14.78 -28.08
CA LEU A 76 17.16 -14.09 -28.25
C LEU A 76 17.26 -12.61 -27.89
N ASN A 77 17.91 -12.30 -26.77
CA ASN A 77 18.12 -10.93 -26.32
C ASN A 77 19.07 -10.14 -27.24
N ALA A 78 20.11 -10.79 -27.76
CA ALA A 78 21.07 -10.18 -28.66
C ALA A 78 20.54 -9.98 -30.09
N ARG A 79 19.43 -10.63 -30.47
CA ARG A 79 18.83 -10.64 -31.82
C ARG A 79 19.83 -10.99 -32.93
N LYS A 80 20.67 -11.99 -32.71
CA LYS A 80 21.74 -12.41 -33.62
C LYS A 80 21.47 -13.79 -34.18
N GLU A 81 21.98 -14.02 -35.41
CA GLU A 81 22.02 -15.36 -35.96
C GLU A 81 23.10 -16.17 -35.25
N TYR A 82 22.77 -17.39 -34.89
CA TYR A 82 23.68 -18.32 -34.28
C TYR A 82 23.62 -19.69 -34.94
N GLU A 83 24.75 -20.38 -34.89
CA GLU A 83 24.90 -21.72 -35.38
C GLU A 83 25.54 -22.59 -34.30
N LEU A 84 24.97 -23.75 -34.05
CA LEU A 84 25.48 -24.73 -33.09
C LEU A 84 26.18 -25.84 -33.89
N VAL A 85 27.47 -26.07 -33.57
CA VAL A 85 28.30 -27.03 -34.30
C VAL A 85 28.87 -28.05 -33.33
N ASN A 86 28.99 -29.31 -33.77
CA ASN A 86 29.52 -30.45 -33.03
C ASN A 86 28.80 -30.74 -31.71
N LEU A 87 27.46 -30.66 -31.72
CA LEU A 87 26.63 -31.06 -30.59
C LEU A 87 26.70 -32.58 -30.35
N ASN A 88 26.97 -32.94 -29.07
CA ASN A 88 26.83 -34.33 -28.61
C ASN A 88 25.35 -34.75 -28.67
N PRO A 89 24.99 -36.01 -28.94
CA PRO A 89 23.59 -36.48 -28.97
C PRO A 89 22.77 -36.14 -27.71
N HIS A 90 23.39 -36.08 -26.55
CA HIS A 90 22.74 -35.64 -25.31
C HIS A 90 22.42 -34.15 -25.31
N ALA A 91 23.38 -33.29 -25.70
CA ALA A 91 23.18 -31.84 -25.84
C ALA A 91 22.13 -31.51 -26.91
N GLN A 92 22.11 -32.28 -28.02
CA GLN A 92 21.10 -32.10 -29.04
C GLN A 92 19.68 -32.37 -28.53
N LYS A 93 19.47 -33.43 -27.76
CA LYS A 93 18.16 -33.71 -27.14
C LYS A 93 17.73 -32.59 -26.18
N ILE A 94 18.66 -32.00 -25.43
CA ILE A 94 18.36 -30.87 -24.51
C ILE A 94 17.90 -29.64 -25.32
N PHE A 95 18.63 -29.28 -26.39
CA PHE A 95 18.24 -28.16 -27.26
C PHE A 95 16.91 -28.43 -28.00
N ASP A 96 16.66 -29.66 -28.45
CA ASP A 96 15.42 -30.05 -29.10
C ASP A 96 14.24 -29.98 -28.13
N SER A 97 14.40 -30.46 -26.91
CA SER A 97 13.39 -30.34 -25.84
C SER A 97 13.08 -28.87 -25.54
N ILE A 98 14.10 -28.03 -25.38
CA ILE A 98 13.91 -26.60 -25.14
C ILE A 98 13.25 -25.90 -26.34
N ASN A 99 13.50 -26.38 -27.57
CA ASN A 99 12.88 -25.83 -28.77
C ASN A 99 11.47 -26.31 -28.99
N SER A 100 11.14 -27.57 -28.65
CA SER A 100 9.79 -28.14 -28.74
C SER A 100 8.82 -27.59 -27.69
N GLU A 101 9.29 -27.24 -26.51
CA GLU A 101 8.46 -26.67 -25.45
C GLU A 101 8.06 -25.21 -25.66
N ILE A 102 8.69 -24.49 -26.57
CA ILE A 102 8.23 -23.15 -26.93
C ILE A 102 7.11 -23.26 -27.93
N ASN A 103 5.93 -23.59 -27.43
CA ASN A 103 4.66 -23.49 -28.11
C ASN A 103 4.60 -22.13 -28.86
N PRO A 104 4.19 -22.09 -30.13
CA PRO A 104 4.05 -20.83 -30.89
C PRO A 104 3.18 -19.77 -30.18
N LYS A 105 2.30 -20.20 -29.29
CA LYS A 105 1.54 -19.30 -28.39
C LYS A 105 2.43 -18.53 -27.39
N ILE A 106 3.51 -19.14 -26.87
CA ILE A 106 4.45 -18.47 -25.94
C ILE A 106 5.32 -17.46 -26.71
N LYS A 107 5.68 -17.76 -27.95
CA LYS A 107 6.42 -16.84 -28.83
C LYS A 107 5.61 -15.57 -29.16
N GLN A 108 4.29 -15.69 -29.28
CA GLN A 108 3.38 -14.53 -29.39
C GLN A 108 3.26 -13.73 -28.10
N ILE A 109 3.31 -14.37 -26.92
CA ILE A 109 3.24 -13.69 -25.62
C ILE A 109 4.53 -12.90 -25.31
N ILE A 110 5.71 -13.43 -25.73
CA ILE A 110 7.01 -12.75 -25.47
C ILE A 110 7.25 -11.60 -26.45
N ASN A 111 6.76 -11.67 -27.68
CA ASN A 111 6.97 -10.65 -28.71
C ASN A 111 5.85 -9.61 -28.84
N ALA A 112 4.74 -9.81 -28.18
CA ALA A 112 3.68 -8.82 -28.10
C ALA A 112 3.79 -8.04 -26.78
N LYS A 113 4.59 -6.97 -26.76
CA LYS A 113 4.03 -5.75 -26.16
C LYS A 113 2.92 -5.34 -27.12
N PRO A 114 1.66 -5.60 -26.81
CA PRO A 114 0.60 -5.08 -27.66
C PRO A 114 0.77 -3.57 -27.62
N HIS A 115 0.75 -2.94 -28.78
CA HIS A 115 0.41 -1.54 -28.89
C HIS A 115 -1.02 -1.48 -28.34
N GLU A 116 -1.13 -1.32 -27.01
CA GLU A 116 -2.42 -1.24 -26.35
C GLU A 116 -3.07 0.05 -26.87
N ASN A 117 -4.08 -0.11 -27.69
CA ASN A 117 -4.90 1.01 -28.10
C ASN A 117 -5.33 1.76 -26.85
N PRO A 118 -5.23 3.11 -26.78
CA PRO A 118 -5.59 3.88 -25.60
C PRO A 118 -7.02 3.57 -25.13
N PHE A 119 -7.92 3.21 -26.02
CA PHE A 119 -9.28 2.73 -25.68
C PHE A 119 -9.27 1.39 -24.94
N SER A 120 -8.37 0.46 -25.27
CA SER A 120 -8.22 -0.82 -24.56
C SER A 120 -7.68 -0.61 -23.11
N GLN A 121 -6.76 0.34 -22.94
CA GLN A 121 -6.26 0.71 -21.61
C GLN A 121 -7.36 1.35 -20.73
N ILE A 122 -8.16 2.25 -21.32
CA ILE A 122 -9.31 2.85 -20.63
C ILE A 122 -10.31 1.74 -20.25
N GLY A 123 -10.62 0.83 -21.15
CA GLY A 123 -11.52 -0.30 -20.88
C GLY A 123 -11.01 -1.21 -19.76
N LYS A 124 -9.74 -1.56 -19.75
CA LYS A 124 -9.10 -2.35 -18.68
C LYS A 124 -9.14 -1.63 -17.31
N ASN A 125 -8.85 -0.34 -17.30
CA ASN A 125 -8.91 0.46 -16.08
C ASN A 125 -10.35 0.58 -15.55
N LEU A 126 -11.30 0.75 -16.46
CA LEU A 126 -12.73 0.85 -16.10
C LEU A 126 -13.25 -0.48 -15.54
N THR A 127 -12.94 -1.61 -16.19
CA THR A 127 -13.32 -2.94 -15.69
C THR A 127 -12.64 -3.27 -14.36
N ALA A 128 -11.38 -2.90 -14.18
CA ALA A 128 -10.67 -3.07 -12.91
C ALA A 128 -11.30 -2.20 -11.79
N PHE A 129 -11.70 -0.98 -12.11
CA PHE A 129 -12.41 -0.10 -11.17
C PHE A 129 -13.77 -0.71 -10.76
N PHE A 130 -14.59 -1.16 -11.71
CA PHE A 130 -15.88 -1.81 -11.39
C PHE A 130 -15.70 -3.11 -10.61
N ALA A 131 -14.71 -3.93 -10.97
CA ALA A 131 -14.40 -5.15 -10.20
C ALA A 131 -13.98 -4.82 -8.76
N GLY A 132 -13.16 -3.79 -8.57
CA GLY A 132 -12.79 -3.28 -7.24
C GLY A 132 -14.00 -2.76 -6.44
N PHE A 133 -14.90 -2.05 -7.11
CA PHE A 133 -16.12 -1.55 -6.50
C PHE A 133 -17.09 -2.68 -6.11
N CYS A 134 -17.28 -3.68 -6.96
CA CYS A 134 -18.05 -4.87 -6.62
C CYS A 134 -17.45 -5.65 -5.43
N ALA A 135 -16.11 -5.78 -5.40
CA ALA A 135 -15.43 -6.41 -4.26
C ALA A 135 -15.62 -5.62 -2.95
N PHE A 136 -15.61 -4.29 -3.03
CA PHE A 136 -15.94 -3.41 -1.90
C PHE A 136 -17.36 -3.62 -1.42
N LEU A 137 -18.35 -3.63 -2.33
CA LEU A 137 -19.76 -3.85 -1.98
C LEU A 137 -20.00 -5.23 -1.37
N ASN A 138 -19.36 -6.28 -1.90
CA ASN A 138 -19.42 -7.62 -1.34
C ASN A 138 -18.88 -7.65 0.10
N PHE A 139 -17.72 -7.06 0.33
CA PHE A 139 -17.11 -6.98 1.66
C PHE A 139 -17.98 -6.17 2.62
N MET A 140 -18.59 -5.06 2.15
CA MET A 140 -19.53 -4.25 2.91
C MET A 140 -20.80 -5.05 3.27
N GLY A 141 -21.37 -5.78 2.31
CA GLY A 141 -22.54 -6.63 2.55
C GLY A 141 -22.26 -7.72 3.59
N GLU A 142 -21.11 -8.39 3.47
CA GLU A 142 -20.69 -9.39 4.46
C GLU A 142 -20.50 -8.77 5.86
N PHE A 143 -19.90 -7.59 5.91
CA PHE A 143 -19.76 -6.83 7.16
C PHE A 143 -21.11 -6.50 7.79
N LEU A 144 -22.05 -5.90 7.05
CA LEU A 144 -23.35 -5.52 7.56
C LEU A 144 -24.17 -6.71 8.07
N VAL A 145 -24.18 -7.82 7.33
CA VAL A 145 -24.85 -9.06 7.72
C VAL A 145 -24.26 -9.64 9.01
N LYS A 146 -22.93 -9.64 9.13
CA LYS A 146 -22.25 -10.19 10.33
C LYS A 146 -22.32 -9.23 11.51
N PHE A 147 -22.27 -7.93 11.25
CA PHE A 147 -22.40 -6.89 12.27
C PHE A 147 -23.81 -6.90 12.88
N SER A 148 -24.88 -7.02 12.07
CA SER A 148 -26.25 -7.12 12.58
C SER A 148 -26.46 -8.34 13.47
N LYS A 149 -25.76 -9.45 13.21
CA LYS A 149 -25.82 -10.66 14.02
C LYS A 149 -25.01 -10.58 15.31
N ILE A 150 -24.15 -9.59 15.49
CA ILE A 150 -23.37 -9.39 16.74
C ILE A 150 -24.27 -9.22 17.94
N PHE A 151 -25.35 -8.46 17.80
CA PHE A 151 -26.32 -8.27 18.89
C PHE A 151 -27.01 -9.57 19.32
N MET A 152 -27.00 -10.60 18.47
CA MET A 152 -27.51 -11.94 18.75
C MET A 152 -26.43 -12.92 19.25
N LEU A 153 -25.15 -12.59 19.09
CA LEU A 153 -24.03 -13.48 19.42
C LEU A 153 -23.63 -13.30 20.90
N LYS A 154 -23.93 -14.30 21.70
CA LYS A 154 -23.59 -14.41 23.13
C LYS A 154 -22.08 -14.42 23.46
N ASN A 155 -21.19 -14.45 22.46
CA ASN A 155 -19.75 -14.59 22.59
C ASN A 155 -18.98 -13.42 21.94
N ILE A 156 -19.19 -12.20 22.46
CA ILE A 156 -18.34 -11.07 22.09
C ILE A 156 -16.97 -11.27 22.76
N ARG A 157 -15.88 -11.23 21.99
CA ARG A 157 -14.50 -11.36 22.47
C ARG A 157 -14.00 -10.04 23.06
N VAL A 158 -14.49 -9.70 24.23
CA VAL A 158 -14.16 -8.43 24.90
C VAL A 158 -12.65 -8.25 25.08
N LYS A 159 -11.91 -9.32 25.35
CA LYS A 159 -10.45 -9.25 25.51
C LYS A 159 -9.72 -8.77 24.25
N GLU A 160 -10.15 -9.22 23.10
CA GLU A 160 -9.56 -8.79 21.79
C GLU A 160 -9.95 -7.35 21.48
N ILE A 161 -11.22 -6.98 21.72
CA ILE A 161 -11.67 -5.59 21.56
C ILE A 161 -10.87 -4.65 22.44
N LEU A 162 -10.63 -5.00 23.70
CA LEU A 162 -9.83 -4.20 24.63
C LEU A 162 -8.37 -4.08 24.17
N ALA A 163 -7.77 -5.14 23.64
CA ALA A 163 -6.42 -5.09 23.07
C ALA A 163 -6.32 -4.14 21.87
N TYR A 164 -7.29 -4.19 20.95
CA TYR A 164 -7.34 -3.23 19.83
C TYR A 164 -7.70 -1.82 20.27
N PHE A 165 -8.54 -1.67 21.30
CA PHE A 165 -8.85 -0.37 21.92
C PHE A 165 -7.60 0.27 22.56
N GLU A 166 -6.80 -0.50 23.27
CA GLU A 166 -5.52 -0.04 23.82
C GLU A 166 -4.56 0.40 22.71
N ASP A 167 -4.41 -0.42 21.68
CA ASP A 167 -3.54 -0.09 20.54
C ASP A 167 -4.05 1.14 19.77
N ALA A 168 -5.34 1.25 19.54
CA ALA A 168 -5.96 2.37 18.84
C ALA A 168 -6.01 3.64 19.68
N GLY A 169 -6.43 3.54 20.93
CA GLY A 169 -6.65 4.66 21.84
C GLY A 169 -5.32 5.15 22.43
N ILE A 170 -4.78 4.43 23.39
CA ILE A 170 -3.68 4.92 24.23
C ILE A 170 -2.45 5.34 23.43
N LYS A 171 -2.05 4.51 22.47
CA LYS A 171 -0.85 4.80 21.66
C LYS A 171 -1.04 5.91 20.62
N SER A 172 -2.30 6.30 20.29
CA SER A 172 -2.56 7.40 19.36
C SER A 172 -2.83 8.74 20.05
N VAL A 173 -3.30 8.73 21.29
CA VAL A 173 -3.72 9.93 22.02
C VAL A 173 -2.63 11.00 22.02
N PHE A 174 -1.39 10.64 22.37
CA PHE A 174 -0.32 11.62 22.49
C PHE A 174 -0.08 12.40 21.20
N ILE A 175 0.02 11.70 20.06
CA ILE A 175 0.27 12.35 18.76
C ILE A 175 -0.95 13.16 18.31
N VAL A 176 -2.16 12.68 18.57
CA VAL A 176 -3.40 13.39 18.24
C VAL A 176 -3.53 14.67 19.07
N CYS A 177 -3.32 14.59 20.40
CA CYS A 177 -3.37 15.77 21.27
C CYS A 177 -2.30 16.80 20.89
N LEU A 178 -1.06 16.36 20.65
CA LEU A 178 0.01 17.27 20.24
C LEU A 178 -0.30 17.98 18.92
N THR A 179 -0.78 17.24 17.93
CA THR A 179 -1.11 17.82 16.62
C THR A 179 -2.32 18.74 16.71
N SER A 180 -3.38 18.36 17.43
CA SER A 180 -4.55 19.22 17.64
C SER A 180 -4.18 20.50 18.38
N PHE A 181 -3.34 20.41 19.39
CA PHE A 181 -2.82 21.59 20.10
C PHE A 181 -2.07 22.54 19.15
N LEU A 182 -1.15 22.03 18.33
CA LEU A 182 -0.40 22.85 17.37
C LEU A 182 -1.31 23.47 16.30
N ILE A 183 -2.31 22.73 15.85
CA ILE A 183 -3.29 23.26 14.90
C ILE A 183 -4.17 24.32 15.54
N GLY A 184 -4.59 24.14 16.79
CA GLY A 184 -5.30 25.16 17.55
C GLY A 184 -4.51 26.47 17.63
N ILE A 185 -3.21 26.40 17.93
CA ILE A 185 -2.31 27.56 17.91
C ILE A 185 -2.32 28.25 16.54
N VAL A 186 -2.14 27.49 15.46
CA VAL A 186 -2.05 28.06 14.09
C VAL A 186 -3.36 28.72 13.70
N LEU A 187 -4.49 28.06 13.97
CA LEU A 187 -5.81 28.58 13.64
C LEU A 187 -6.14 29.85 14.42
N ALA A 188 -5.89 29.84 15.71
CA ALA A 188 -6.10 31.02 16.54
C ALA A 188 -5.23 32.19 16.10
N TYR A 189 -3.95 31.96 15.78
CA TYR A 189 -3.06 33.01 15.31
C TYR A 189 -3.50 33.59 13.96
N GLN A 190 -3.82 32.73 12.98
CA GLN A 190 -4.28 33.17 11.66
C GLN A 190 -5.65 33.84 11.72
N GLY A 191 -6.56 33.26 12.52
CA GLY A 191 -7.89 33.83 12.75
C GLY A 191 -7.81 35.20 13.42
N SER A 192 -6.93 35.37 14.41
CA SER A 192 -6.71 36.65 15.08
C SER A 192 -6.28 37.75 14.10
N ASN A 193 -5.27 37.47 13.29
CA ASN A 193 -4.79 38.43 12.29
C ASN A 193 -5.90 38.85 11.28
N LEU A 194 -6.72 37.88 10.84
CA LEU A 194 -7.80 38.12 9.90
C LEU A 194 -8.89 38.99 10.54
N LEU A 195 -9.38 38.61 11.72
CA LEU A 195 -10.49 39.30 12.39
C LEU A 195 -10.09 40.67 12.95
N GLU A 196 -8.84 40.85 13.34
CA GLU A 196 -8.30 42.15 13.76
C GLU A 196 -8.39 43.17 12.59
N SER A 197 -8.09 42.73 11.36
CA SER A 197 -8.20 43.57 10.16
C SER A 197 -9.63 44.03 9.87
N PHE A 198 -10.64 43.31 10.36
CA PHE A 198 -12.07 43.66 10.25
C PHE A 198 -12.64 44.35 11.50
N GLY A 199 -11.82 44.55 12.55
CA GLY A 199 -12.28 45.10 13.82
C GLY A 199 -13.22 44.20 14.62
N ALA A 200 -13.23 42.88 14.34
CA ALA A 200 -14.16 41.91 14.90
C ALA A 200 -13.47 40.91 15.83
N THR A 201 -12.50 41.35 16.62
CA THR A 201 -11.68 40.49 17.50
C THR A 201 -12.50 39.70 18.53
N ILE A 202 -13.67 40.23 18.90
CA ILE A 202 -14.54 39.61 19.91
C ILE A 202 -15.13 38.28 19.43
N ILE A 203 -15.43 38.12 18.13
CA ILE A 203 -16.12 36.96 17.56
C ILE A 203 -15.14 35.75 17.37
N ILE A 204 -13.87 35.97 17.59
CA ILE A 204 -12.84 34.96 17.31
C ILE A 204 -13.00 33.69 18.16
N VAL A 205 -13.34 33.85 19.46
CA VAL A 205 -13.53 32.71 20.39
C VAL A 205 -14.66 31.80 19.90
N GLU A 206 -15.76 32.39 19.51
CA GLU A 206 -16.94 31.68 18.99
C GLU A 206 -16.62 30.93 17.69
N MET A 207 -16.02 31.66 16.74
CA MET A 207 -15.75 31.11 15.41
C MET A 207 -14.69 29.99 15.45
N MET A 208 -13.61 30.18 16.20
CA MET A 208 -12.57 29.17 16.33
C MET A 208 -13.06 27.96 17.11
N GLY A 209 -13.73 28.18 18.24
CA GLY A 209 -14.29 27.08 19.04
C GLY A 209 -15.31 26.25 18.28
N LEU A 210 -16.20 26.88 17.49
CA LEU A 210 -17.15 26.19 16.64
C LEU A 210 -16.44 25.32 15.57
N LEU A 211 -15.46 25.90 14.87
CA LEU A 211 -14.71 25.21 13.83
C LEU A 211 -13.92 24.03 14.40
N THR A 212 -13.27 24.24 15.54
CA THR A 212 -12.46 23.19 16.18
C THR A 212 -13.31 22.03 16.64
N LEU A 213 -14.39 22.26 17.39
CA LEU A 213 -15.25 21.18 17.88
C LEU A 213 -16.01 20.44 16.80
N ARG A 214 -16.48 21.15 15.79
CA ARG A 214 -17.38 20.59 14.79
C ARG A 214 -16.66 19.88 13.65
N GLU A 215 -15.52 20.44 13.19
CA GLU A 215 -14.89 20.01 11.95
C GLU A 215 -13.41 19.62 12.14
N ILE A 216 -12.61 20.51 12.70
CA ILE A 216 -11.15 20.41 12.58
C ILE A 216 -10.59 19.31 13.48
N ALA A 217 -10.90 19.31 14.76
CA ALA A 217 -10.35 18.32 15.68
C ALA A 217 -10.84 16.89 15.37
N PRO A 218 -12.14 16.64 15.05
CA PRO A 218 -12.60 15.31 14.62
C PRO A 218 -11.92 14.83 13.35
N LEU A 219 -11.76 15.71 12.34
CA LEU A 219 -11.14 15.36 11.07
C LEU A 219 -9.64 15.04 11.23
N ILE A 220 -8.91 15.90 11.94
CA ILE A 220 -7.47 15.73 12.18
C ILE A 220 -7.20 14.45 13.00
N ALA A 221 -7.96 14.23 14.05
CA ALA A 221 -7.88 13.01 14.85
C ALA A 221 -8.09 11.77 13.98
N ALA A 222 -9.10 11.79 13.11
CA ALA A 222 -9.41 10.67 12.21
C ALA A 222 -8.31 10.45 11.17
N ILE A 223 -7.73 11.51 10.59
CA ILE A 223 -6.62 11.39 9.61
C ILE A 223 -5.38 10.75 10.26
N ILE A 224 -5.02 11.18 11.47
CA ILE A 224 -3.85 10.64 12.19
C ILE A 224 -4.07 9.17 12.54
N VAL A 225 -5.24 8.85 13.08
CA VAL A 225 -5.63 7.47 13.40
C VAL A 225 -5.68 6.60 12.15
N ALA A 226 -6.20 7.11 11.01
CA ALA A 226 -6.22 6.41 9.73
C ALA A 226 -4.81 6.10 9.25
N GLY A 227 -3.90 7.06 9.29
CA GLY A 227 -2.51 6.89 8.89
C GLY A 227 -1.82 5.75 9.62
N ARG A 228 -2.09 5.63 10.92
CA ARG A 228 -1.45 4.63 11.78
C ARG A 228 -2.18 3.28 11.74
N LEU A 229 -3.48 3.25 11.97
CA LEU A 229 -4.22 2.01 12.17
C LEU A 229 -4.62 1.31 10.87
N ALA A 230 -4.95 2.04 9.81
CA ALA A 230 -5.26 1.39 8.54
C ALA A 230 -4.06 0.61 8.00
N SER A 231 -2.83 1.18 8.09
CA SER A 231 -1.60 0.48 7.71
C SER A 231 -1.31 -0.71 8.61
N SER A 232 -1.46 -0.54 9.93
CA SER A 232 -1.22 -1.61 10.92
C SER A 232 -2.16 -2.80 10.71
N PHE A 233 -3.46 -2.55 10.54
CA PHE A 233 -4.45 -3.61 10.31
C PHE A 233 -4.22 -4.32 8.97
N THR A 234 -3.88 -3.56 7.92
CA THR A 234 -3.53 -4.12 6.62
C THR A 234 -2.30 -5.02 6.71
N ALA A 235 -1.25 -4.57 7.39
CA ALA A 235 -0.03 -5.34 7.57
C ALA A 235 -0.26 -6.62 8.37
N GLN A 236 -0.98 -6.53 9.51
CA GLN A 236 -1.28 -7.69 10.37
C GLN A 236 -2.06 -8.76 9.61
N ILE A 237 -3.16 -8.39 8.94
CA ILE A 237 -3.98 -9.34 8.16
C ILE A 237 -3.18 -9.87 6.97
N GLY A 238 -2.37 -9.04 6.34
CA GLY A 238 -1.52 -9.43 5.22
C GLY A 238 -0.47 -10.45 5.60
N VAL A 239 0.19 -10.29 6.75
CA VAL A 239 1.13 -11.29 7.28
C VAL A 239 0.41 -12.59 7.58
N MET A 240 -0.72 -12.57 8.29
CA MET A 240 -1.53 -13.76 8.57
C MET A 240 -1.99 -14.49 7.29
N LYS A 241 -2.16 -13.76 6.19
CA LYS A 241 -2.51 -14.36 4.89
C LYS A 241 -1.30 -15.04 4.24
N ILE A 242 -0.12 -14.41 4.30
CA ILE A 242 1.13 -14.97 3.74
C ILE A 242 1.58 -16.21 4.52
N THR A 243 1.39 -16.23 5.84
CA THR A 243 1.71 -17.37 6.72
C THR A 243 0.62 -18.43 6.73
N GLU A 244 -0.40 -18.30 5.88
CA GLU A 244 -1.53 -19.23 5.74
C GLU A 244 -2.38 -19.38 7.02
N GLU A 245 -2.20 -18.50 8.03
CA GLU A 245 -2.97 -18.53 9.28
C GLU A 245 -4.47 -18.33 9.04
N ILE A 246 -4.85 -17.48 8.06
CA ILE A 246 -6.25 -17.25 7.70
C ILE A 246 -6.88 -18.52 7.12
N ASP A 247 -6.15 -19.27 6.32
CA ASP A 247 -6.65 -20.50 5.72
C ASP A 247 -6.68 -21.64 6.75
N ALA A 248 -5.73 -21.67 7.68
CA ALA A 248 -5.80 -22.55 8.85
C ALA A 248 -7.04 -22.26 9.73
N MET A 249 -7.37 -20.98 9.96
CA MET A 249 -8.60 -20.59 10.67
C MET A 249 -9.85 -21.12 9.97
N LYS A 250 -9.94 -20.98 8.64
CA LYS A 250 -11.08 -21.48 7.86
C LYS A 250 -11.21 -23.00 7.94
N THR A 251 -10.10 -23.74 7.83
CA THR A 251 -10.11 -25.22 7.91
C THR A 251 -10.54 -25.70 9.28
N MET A 252 -10.23 -24.96 10.35
CA MET A 252 -10.71 -25.22 11.71
C MET A 252 -12.17 -24.79 11.94
N GLY A 253 -12.86 -24.27 10.93
CA GLY A 253 -14.25 -23.82 11.05
C GLY A 253 -14.43 -22.42 11.66
N PHE A 254 -13.36 -21.67 11.87
CA PHE A 254 -13.43 -20.29 12.35
C PHE A 254 -13.68 -19.31 11.19
N ASP A 255 -14.58 -18.37 11.39
CA ASP A 255 -14.86 -17.31 10.43
C ASP A 255 -13.86 -16.16 10.60
N PRO A 256 -12.91 -15.92 9.68
CA PRO A 256 -11.91 -14.87 9.82
C PRO A 256 -12.52 -13.47 9.99
N PHE A 257 -13.70 -13.25 9.43
CA PHE A 257 -14.38 -11.98 9.53
C PHE A 257 -14.81 -11.66 10.97
N LYS A 258 -15.36 -12.66 11.67
CA LYS A 258 -15.77 -12.52 13.07
C LYS A 258 -14.60 -12.35 14.03
N PHE A 259 -13.46 -12.97 13.70
CA PHE A 259 -12.30 -12.96 14.58
C PHE A 259 -11.35 -11.80 14.32
N LEU A 260 -11.25 -11.33 13.07
CA LEU A 260 -10.27 -10.31 12.69
C LEU A 260 -10.91 -8.93 12.43
N VAL A 261 -12.05 -8.89 11.74
CA VAL A 261 -12.65 -7.60 11.32
C VAL A 261 -13.48 -6.99 12.43
N LEU A 262 -14.44 -7.76 12.96
CA LEU A 262 -15.42 -7.22 13.91
C LEU A 262 -14.80 -6.64 15.19
N PRO A 263 -13.82 -7.29 15.85
CA PRO A 263 -13.22 -6.73 17.05
C PRO A 263 -12.50 -5.40 16.78
N ARG A 264 -11.84 -5.27 15.63
CA ARG A 264 -11.16 -4.03 15.22
C ARG A 264 -12.14 -2.88 14.98
N VAL A 265 -13.23 -3.17 14.27
CA VAL A 265 -14.27 -2.16 14.00
C VAL A 265 -14.93 -1.69 15.29
N ILE A 266 -15.33 -2.61 16.18
CA ILE A 266 -15.96 -2.26 17.45
C ILE A 266 -15.00 -1.45 18.32
N ALA A 267 -13.72 -1.84 18.39
CA ALA A 267 -12.72 -1.12 19.13
C ALA A 267 -12.57 0.33 18.66
N LEU A 268 -12.59 0.57 17.33
CA LEU A 268 -12.51 1.92 16.78
C LEU A 268 -13.79 2.73 16.96
N ILE A 269 -14.96 2.10 16.87
CA ILE A 269 -16.25 2.78 17.16
C ILE A 269 -16.23 3.40 18.56
N VAL A 270 -15.65 2.69 19.54
CA VAL A 270 -15.60 3.16 20.93
C VAL A 270 -14.40 4.08 21.18
N ALA A 271 -13.25 3.80 20.56
CA ALA A 271 -12.03 4.59 20.76
C ALA A 271 -12.11 5.98 20.13
N MET A 272 -12.68 6.09 18.93
CA MET A 272 -12.67 7.35 18.18
C MET A 272 -13.35 8.52 18.87
N PRO A 273 -14.54 8.39 19.48
CA PRO A 273 -15.13 9.50 20.22
C PRO A 273 -14.26 9.99 21.37
N LEU A 274 -13.59 9.09 22.09
CA LEU A 274 -12.68 9.45 23.18
C LEU A 274 -11.45 10.18 22.66
N ILE A 275 -10.88 9.71 21.55
CA ILE A 275 -9.73 10.36 20.92
C ILE A 275 -10.10 11.75 20.41
N VAL A 276 -11.27 11.90 19.79
CA VAL A 276 -11.77 13.18 19.29
C VAL A 276 -12.03 14.15 20.45
N PHE A 277 -12.65 13.70 21.52
CA PHE A 277 -12.84 14.54 22.70
C PHE A 277 -11.52 15.07 23.27
N LEU A 278 -10.50 14.23 23.36
CA LEU A 278 -9.16 14.67 23.80
C LEU A 278 -8.49 15.61 22.79
N ALA A 279 -8.75 15.42 21.50
CA ALA A 279 -8.29 16.32 20.45
C ALA A 279 -8.94 17.70 20.55
N ASP A 280 -10.24 17.74 20.82
CA ASP A 280 -11.01 18.98 21.06
C ASP A 280 -10.42 19.77 22.22
N VAL A 281 -10.22 19.10 23.36
CA VAL A 281 -9.62 19.73 24.56
C VAL A 281 -8.22 20.28 24.26
N ALA A 282 -7.39 19.49 23.57
CA ALA A 282 -6.04 19.92 23.22
C ALA A 282 -6.02 21.09 22.22
N GLY A 283 -6.93 21.07 21.22
CA GLY A 283 -7.07 22.14 20.25
C GLY A 283 -7.50 23.45 20.91
N ILE A 284 -8.55 23.41 21.70
CA ILE A 284 -9.04 24.59 22.46
C ILE A 284 -7.95 25.14 23.39
N PHE A 285 -7.19 24.26 24.05
CA PHE A 285 -6.07 24.72 24.88
C PHE A 285 -4.99 25.43 24.03
N GLY A 286 -4.72 24.94 22.83
CA GLY A 286 -3.83 25.63 21.89
C GLY A 286 -4.33 27.02 21.48
N GLU A 287 -5.65 27.16 21.24
CA GLU A 287 -6.29 28.43 20.96
C GLU A 287 -6.18 29.41 22.14
N MET A 288 -6.45 28.92 23.36
CA MET A 288 -6.35 29.74 24.57
C MET A 288 -4.97 30.33 24.77
N VAL A 289 -3.91 29.55 24.51
CA VAL A 289 -2.51 30.03 24.63
C VAL A 289 -2.24 31.21 23.68
N VAL A 290 -2.77 31.18 22.47
CA VAL A 290 -2.60 32.29 21.51
C VAL A 290 -3.45 33.51 21.92
N MET A 291 -4.68 33.29 22.36
CA MET A 291 -5.59 34.36 22.77
C MET A 291 -5.02 35.16 23.95
N GLU A 292 -4.40 34.49 24.91
CA GLU A 292 -3.75 35.18 26.03
C GLU A 292 -2.51 35.96 25.59
N ASN A 293 -1.63 35.36 24.80
CA ASN A 293 -0.35 35.99 24.46
C ASN A 293 -0.46 37.05 23.34
N TYR A 294 -1.41 36.92 22.43
CA TYR A 294 -1.53 37.79 21.26
C TYR A 294 -2.63 38.86 21.40
N LEU A 295 -3.81 38.47 21.93
CA LEU A 295 -4.96 39.37 22.07
C LEU A 295 -5.18 39.85 23.49
N ASN A 296 -4.34 39.45 24.50
CA ASN A 296 -4.49 39.75 25.90
C ASN A 296 -5.87 39.32 26.51
N ILE A 297 -6.46 38.25 25.94
CA ILE A 297 -7.69 37.65 26.46
C ILE A 297 -7.28 36.57 27.46
N SER A 298 -7.56 36.78 28.73
CA SER A 298 -7.21 35.83 29.80
C SER A 298 -7.94 34.47 29.60
N PHE A 299 -7.37 33.39 30.13
CA PHE A 299 -7.99 32.07 30.10
C PHE A 299 -9.41 32.08 30.66
N ASP A 300 -9.62 32.77 31.76
CA ASP A 300 -10.95 32.89 32.42
C ASP A 300 -11.97 33.59 31.48
N SER A 301 -11.54 34.67 30.82
CA SER A 301 -12.38 35.41 29.88
C SER A 301 -12.70 34.56 28.65
N TYR A 302 -11.71 33.80 28.14
CA TYR A 302 -11.92 32.86 27.02
C TYR A 302 -12.95 31.80 27.38
N LEU A 303 -12.78 31.10 28.53
CA LEU A 303 -13.66 30.02 28.98
C LEU A 303 -15.08 30.54 29.27
N ALA A 304 -15.19 31.71 29.91
CA ALA A 304 -16.51 32.30 30.17
C ALA A 304 -17.26 32.60 28.86
N ARG A 305 -16.56 33.16 27.89
CA ARG A 305 -17.15 33.48 26.59
C ARG A 305 -17.44 32.23 25.75
N PHE A 306 -16.50 31.28 25.72
CA PHE A 306 -16.68 29.98 25.07
C PHE A 306 -17.93 29.26 25.59
N GLY A 307 -18.11 29.22 26.90
CA GLY A 307 -19.28 28.58 27.53
C GLY A 307 -20.62 29.31 27.30
N GLN A 308 -20.59 30.62 27.00
CA GLN A 308 -21.80 31.40 26.70
C GLN A 308 -22.21 31.35 25.25
N GLU A 309 -21.25 31.39 24.33
CA GLU A 309 -21.52 31.61 22.91
C GLU A 309 -21.37 30.33 22.06
N VAL A 310 -20.52 29.38 22.47
CA VAL A 310 -20.36 28.12 21.73
C VAL A 310 -21.35 27.09 22.22
N ASP A 311 -22.35 26.80 21.38
CA ASP A 311 -23.37 25.81 21.72
C ASP A 311 -22.74 24.40 21.82
N ILE A 312 -23.05 23.70 22.89
CA ILE A 312 -22.61 22.32 23.14
C ILE A 312 -23.00 21.34 22.01
N LYS A 313 -23.97 21.73 21.17
CA LYS A 313 -24.36 20.96 19.97
C LYS A 313 -23.18 20.71 19.05
N HIS A 314 -22.25 21.66 18.91
CA HIS A 314 -21.08 21.51 18.03
C HIS A 314 -20.15 20.40 18.49
N LEU A 315 -19.96 20.24 19.82
CA LEU A 315 -19.24 19.10 20.40
C LEU A 315 -19.95 17.78 20.08
N TYR A 316 -21.28 17.73 20.26
CA TYR A 316 -22.03 16.50 19.95
C TYR A 316 -21.98 16.14 18.47
N VAL A 317 -21.99 17.11 17.55
CA VAL A 317 -21.83 16.89 16.12
C VAL A 317 -20.47 16.26 15.83
N GLY A 318 -19.37 16.80 16.37
CA GLY A 318 -18.03 16.24 16.21
C GLY A 318 -17.92 14.82 16.77
N LEU A 319 -18.37 14.61 17.99
CA LEU A 319 -18.37 13.29 18.64
C LEU A 319 -19.26 12.27 17.93
N PHE A 320 -20.38 12.69 17.32
CA PHE A 320 -21.27 11.81 16.56
C PHE A 320 -20.62 11.32 15.25
N LYS A 321 -19.83 12.15 14.57
CA LYS A 321 -19.07 11.76 13.37
C LYS A 321 -17.99 10.71 13.69
N ALA A 322 -17.38 10.78 14.86
CA ALA A 322 -16.19 9.99 15.23
C ALA A 322 -16.35 8.46 15.11
N PRO A 323 -17.46 7.82 15.56
CA PRO A 323 -17.69 6.38 15.36
C PRO A 323 -17.67 5.97 13.89
N PHE A 324 -18.23 6.79 13.01
CA PHE A 324 -18.28 6.51 11.57
C PHE A 324 -16.87 6.56 10.94
N PHE A 325 -16.04 7.50 11.38
CA PHE A 325 -14.64 7.52 10.98
C PHE A 325 -13.93 6.24 11.42
N GLY A 326 -14.17 5.79 12.65
CA GLY A 326 -13.66 4.52 13.16
C GLY A 326 -14.04 3.32 12.30
N VAL A 327 -15.32 3.24 11.91
CA VAL A 327 -15.80 2.19 11.00
C VAL A 327 -15.06 2.22 9.68
N VAL A 328 -14.95 3.39 9.05
CA VAL A 328 -14.29 3.55 7.73
C VAL A 328 -12.82 3.13 7.80
N ILE A 329 -12.10 3.59 8.82
CA ILE A 329 -10.68 3.29 9.01
C ILE A 329 -10.44 1.77 9.17
N ALA A 330 -11.18 1.15 10.10
CA ALA A 330 -11.03 -0.28 10.36
C ALA A 330 -11.46 -1.13 9.17
N PHE A 331 -12.55 -0.75 8.52
CA PHE A 331 -13.09 -1.44 7.35
C PHE A 331 -12.09 -1.44 6.19
N ILE A 332 -11.57 -0.28 5.82
CA ILE A 332 -10.62 -0.15 4.72
C ILE A 332 -9.30 -0.87 5.06
N GLY A 333 -8.80 -0.72 6.29
CA GLY A 333 -7.61 -1.40 6.75
C GLY A 333 -7.73 -2.92 6.64
N CYS A 334 -8.83 -3.49 7.13
CA CYS A 334 -9.08 -4.92 7.04
C CYS A 334 -9.29 -5.38 5.60
N MET A 335 -10.10 -4.69 4.81
CA MET A 335 -10.37 -5.04 3.41
C MET A 335 -9.09 -5.10 2.59
N ARG A 336 -8.21 -4.12 2.72
CA ARG A 336 -6.92 -4.10 2.02
C ARG A 336 -5.98 -5.21 2.49
N GLY A 337 -6.01 -5.55 3.78
CA GLY A 337 -5.28 -6.69 4.31
C GLY A 337 -5.64 -8.03 3.65
N PHE A 338 -6.93 -8.29 3.45
CA PHE A 338 -7.40 -9.49 2.74
C PHE A 338 -7.06 -9.49 1.24
N GLN A 339 -6.80 -8.33 0.63
CA GLN A 339 -6.43 -8.22 -0.78
C GLN A 339 -4.93 -8.46 -1.05
N ILE A 340 -4.09 -8.53 -0.02
CA ILE A 340 -2.65 -8.76 -0.16
C ILE A 340 -2.39 -10.07 -0.90
N GLY A 341 -1.47 -10.04 -1.86
CA GLY A 341 -0.98 -11.21 -2.58
C GLY A 341 0.05 -12.01 -1.77
N GLY A 342 0.46 -13.19 -2.25
CA GLY A 342 1.33 -14.13 -1.55
C GLY A 342 2.80 -13.72 -1.39
N ASN A 343 3.16 -12.43 -1.53
CA ASN A 343 4.54 -11.96 -1.38
C ASN A 343 4.64 -10.76 -0.44
N THR A 344 5.80 -10.62 0.22
CA THR A 344 6.08 -9.53 1.18
C THR A 344 6.09 -8.14 0.53
N GLN A 345 6.43 -8.03 -0.75
CA GLN A 345 6.41 -6.76 -1.46
C GLN A 345 4.98 -6.21 -1.59
N SER A 346 3.99 -7.09 -1.75
CA SER A 346 2.58 -6.68 -1.81
C SER A 346 2.10 -6.09 -0.49
N VAL A 347 2.62 -6.54 0.68
CA VAL A 347 2.28 -5.95 1.99
C VAL A 347 2.60 -4.46 2.01
N GLY A 348 3.83 -4.07 1.63
CA GLY A 348 4.23 -2.66 1.60
C GLY A 348 3.37 -1.80 0.67
N THR A 349 3.01 -2.32 -0.49
CA THR A 349 2.15 -1.60 -1.44
C THR A 349 0.74 -1.42 -0.88
N TYR A 350 0.12 -2.49 -0.38
CA TYR A 350 -1.25 -2.42 0.13
C TYR A 350 -1.38 -1.64 1.43
N THR A 351 -0.36 -1.60 2.30
CA THR A 351 -0.35 -0.75 3.49
C THR A 351 -0.40 0.74 3.12
N THR A 352 0.40 1.17 2.14
CA THR A 352 0.35 2.55 1.65
C THR A 352 -1.00 2.90 1.01
N VAL A 353 -1.52 2.02 0.14
CA VAL A 353 -2.84 2.20 -0.48
C VAL A 353 -3.95 2.24 0.56
N SER A 354 -3.85 1.44 1.63
CA SER A 354 -4.81 1.42 2.73
C SER A 354 -4.90 2.78 3.44
N VAL A 355 -3.76 3.37 3.77
CA VAL A 355 -3.70 4.70 4.40
C VAL A 355 -4.37 5.76 3.53
N VAL A 356 -3.99 5.83 2.25
CA VAL A 356 -4.56 6.82 1.32
C VAL A 356 -6.07 6.66 1.20
N ASN A 357 -6.54 5.42 1.06
CA ASN A 357 -7.98 5.16 0.94
C ASN A 357 -8.73 5.44 2.24
N ALA A 358 -8.14 5.15 3.40
CA ALA A 358 -8.77 5.42 4.68
C ALA A 358 -8.90 6.93 4.93
N ILE A 359 -7.86 7.71 4.65
CA ILE A 359 -7.91 9.17 4.74
C ILE A 359 -8.96 9.73 3.78
N PHE A 360 -8.96 9.28 2.53
CA PHE A 360 -9.96 9.71 1.55
C PHE A 360 -11.38 9.36 1.98
N GLY A 361 -11.58 8.15 2.52
CA GLY A 361 -12.87 7.70 3.05
C GLY A 361 -13.34 8.54 4.22
N VAL A 362 -12.44 8.90 5.15
CA VAL A 362 -12.75 9.79 6.27
C VAL A 362 -13.19 11.17 5.79
N ILE A 363 -12.42 11.79 4.87
CA ILE A 363 -12.76 13.11 4.31
C ILE A 363 -14.12 13.07 3.59
N MET A 364 -14.40 11.98 2.84
CA MET A 364 -15.67 11.83 2.15
C MET A 364 -16.86 11.76 3.16
N VAL A 365 -16.70 10.98 4.21
CA VAL A 365 -17.75 10.84 5.25
C VAL A 365 -17.93 12.14 6.02
N ASP A 366 -16.84 12.84 6.34
CA ASP A 366 -16.89 14.15 6.99
C ASP A 366 -17.65 15.17 6.15
N ALA A 367 -17.34 15.28 4.86
CA ALA A 367 -18.04 16.18 3.95
C ALA A 367 -19.54 15.85 3.84
N LEU A 368 -19.91 14.56 3.82
CA LEU A 368 -21.31 14.15 3.80
C LEU A 368 -22.04 14.57 5.08
N PHE A 369 -21.45 14.33 6.25
CA PHE A 369 -22.02 14.75 7.52
C PHE A 369 -22.11 16.26 7.64
N SER A 370 -21.08 17.00 7.22
CA SER A 370 -21.07 18.46 7.27
C SER A 370 -22.24 19.06 6.45
N ILE A 371 -22.49 18.52 5.24
CA ILE A 371 -23.63 18.93 4.41
C ILE A 371 -24.96 18.60 5.10
N ILE A 372 -25.10 17.37 5.60
CA ILE A 372 -26.34 16.90 6.24
C ILE A 372 -26.67 17.75 7.46
N PHE A 373 -25.73 17.97 8.37
CA PHE A 373 -25.97 18.75 9.58
C PHE A 373 -26.25 20.22 9.27
N THR A 374 -25.60 20.79 8.27
CA THR A 374 -25.91 22.15 7.84
C THR A 374 -27.31 22.29 7.27
N GLN A 375 -27.79 21.28 6.49
CA GLN A 375 -29.18 21.28 5.98
C GLN A 375 -30.22 21.06 7.07
N LEU A 376 -29.88 20.35 8.14
CA LEU A 376 -30.76 20.13 9.30
C LEU A 376 -30.80 21.34 10.26
N GLY A 377 -29.94 22.34 10.05
CA GLY A 377 -29.86 23.53 10.91
C GLY A 377 -29.23 23.25 12.27
N ILE A 378 -28.37 22.20 12.29
CA ILE A 378 -27.67 21.77 13.51
C ILE A 378 -26.19 22.17 13.41
#